data_a8bbfc70866cdf1b7607cf9b75a670fb
#
_entry.id   a8bbfc70866cdf1b7607cf9b75a670fb
#
_cell.length_a   1.000
_cell.length_b   1.000
_cell.length_c   1.000
_cell.angle_alpha   90.00
_cell.angle_beta   90.00
_cell.angle_gamma   90.00
#
_symmetry.space_group_name_H-M   'P 1'
#
loop_
_entity.id
_entity.type
_entity.pdbx_description
1 polymer ?
#
loop_
_entity_poly.entity_id
_entity_poly.type
_entity_poly.pdbx_seq_one_letter_code
_entity_poly.pdbx_strand_id
1 'polypeptide(L)'
;TARAFSVLRGFFRWLEKNGRGQNHAIRTVRTPKLPQAVPKPLDTADAKKAVQDIGALASEPWVAARDIAVMTLLYGCGLRISEALGLALRDVPDGDAMTVLGKGGKQRMVPVLPVVREAIDAYLVQCPHLLETDDPLFVGVRGGPLNARVIQRQMQKLRGWLGLPDSATPHALRHSFATHLLAGGGDLRSIQELLGHASLSTTQHYTAVDTEKLLRDYKATHPRAG
;
A
#
# COMPACT_ATOMS: atom_id res chain seq x y z
N THR A 1 15.52 15.13 12.93
CA THR A 1 15.27 15.91 14.18
C THR A 1 13.85 15.67 14.72
N ALA A 2 12.74 15.87 13.96
CA ALA A 2 11.36 15.69 14.44
C ALA A 2 11.08 14.23 14.89
N ARG A 3 11.62 13.25 14.16
CA ARG A 3 11.50 11.83 14.51
C ARG A 3 12.21 11.49 15.81
N ALA A 4 13.39 12.07 16.05
CA ALA A 4 14.11 11.90 17.33
C ALA A 4 13.31 12.46 18.50
N PHE A 5 12.70 13.65 18.36
CA PHE A 5 11.83 14.21 19.38
C PHE A 5 10.59 13.35 19.67
N SER A 6 10.00 12.74 18.65
CA SER A 6 8.88 11.81 18.83
C SER A 6 9.27 10.60 19.67
N VAL A 7 10.44 10.02 19.39
CA VAL A 7 10.99 8.87 20.14
C VAL A 7 11.28 9.27 21.59
N LEU A 8 11.96 10.40 21.81
CA LEU A 8 12.28 10.89 23.15
C LEU A 8 11.02 11.15 23.97
N ARG A 9 9.99 11.79 23.38
CA ARG A 9 8.70 11.99 24.06
C ARG A 9 8.01 10.68 24.41
N GLY A 10 8.07 9.69 23.52
CA GLY A 10 7.55 8.34 23.78
C GLY A 10 8.26 7.69 24.95
N PHE A 11 9.60 7.77 24.99
CA PHE A 11 10.43 7.23 26.05
C PHE A 11 10.16 7.88 27.42
N PHE A 12 10.13 9.21 27.49
CA PHE A 12 9.83 9.91 28.75
C PHE A 12 8.40 9.68 29.24
N ARG A 13 7.44 9.55 28.34
CA ARG A 13 6.06 9.17 28.70
C ARG A 13 6.00 7.74 29.27
N TRP A 14 6.80 6.84 28.72
CA TRP A 14 6.92 5.48 29.24
C TRP A 14 7.57 5.46 30.63
N LEU A 15 8.65 6.21 30.86
CA LEU A 15 9.30 6.35 32.18
C LEU A 15 8.31 6.86 33.23
N GLU A 16 7.54 7.90 32.89
CA GLU A 16 6.53 8.49 33.76
C GLU A 16 5.43 7.48 34.10
N LYS A 17 4.93 6.76 33.11
CA LYS A 17 3.89 5.73 33.29
C LYS A 17 4.37 4.57 34.18
N ASN A 18 5.66 4.27 34.20
CA ASN A 18 6.25 3.21 35.01
C ASN A 18 6.88 3.71 36.31
N GLY A 19 6.65 4.95 36.73
CA GLY A 19 7.17 5.51 37.99
C GLY A 19 8.71 5.63 38.03
N ARG A 20 9.39 5.59 36.88
CA ARG A 20 10.85 5.57 36.78
C ARG A 20 11.49 6.94 36.60
N GLY A 21 10.71 7.99 36.52
CA GLY A 21 11.17 9.37 36.41
C GLY A 21 10.22 10.25 35.61
N GLN A 22 10.32 11.56 35.81
CA GLN A 22 9.54 12.58 35.10
C GLN A 22 10.47 13.60 34.47
N ASN A 23 10.15 14.03 33.25
CA ASN A 23 10.84 15.10 32.56
C ASN A 23 9.83 16.07 31.95
N HIS A 24 9.52 17.14 32.69
CA HIS A 24 8.57 18.15 32.24
C HIS A 24 9.13 19.00 31.08
N ALA A 25 10.46 19.19 31.02
CA ALA A 25 11.09 20.01 29.98
C ALA A 25 10.87 19.45 28.57
N ILE A 26 10.77 18.12 28.39
CA ILE A 26 10.51 17.50 27.08
C ILE A 26 9.14 17.86 26.51
N ARG A 27 8.17 18.25 27.38
CA ARG A 27 6.82 18.65 26.96
C ARG A 27 6.80 20.07 26.39
N THR A 28 7.70 20.95 26.85
CA THR A 28 7.79 22.36 26.42
C THR A 28 8.59 22.54 25.13
N VAL A 29 9.48 21.59 24.80
CA VAL A 29 10.28 21.66 23.57
C VAL A 29 9.37 21.54 22.34
N ARG A 30 9.32 22.59 21.52
CA ARG A 30 8.57 22.57 20.27
C ARG A 30 9.28 21.68 19.25
N THR A 31 8.53 20.75 18.66
CA THR A 31 9.04 19.97 17.52
C THR A 31 9.21 20.89 16.33
N PRO A 32 10.36 20.88 15.65
CA PRO A 32 10.49 21.64 14.41
C PRO A 32 9.37 21.27 13.43
N LYS A 33 8.66 22.26 12.92
CA LYS A 33 7.72 22.06 11.83
C LYS A 33 8.53 21.69 10.58
N LEU A 34 8.52 20.44 10.19
CA LEU A 34 9.00 20.05 8.89
C LEU A 34 8.01 20.57 7.84
N PRO A 35 8.48 21.16 6.73
CA PRO A 35 7.60 21.38 5.60
C PRO A 35 6.97 20.02 5.26
N GLN A 36 5.66 19.92 5.37
CA GLN A 36 4.96 18.76 4.82
C GLN A 36 5.04 18.89 3.30
N ALA A 37 6.05 18.23 2.72
CA ALA A 37 5.98 17.96 1.29
C ALA A 37 4.75 17.06 1.11
N VAL A 38 3.66 17.65 0.61
CA VAL A 38 2.50 16.87 0.17
C VAL A 38 3.04 15.90 -0.89
N PRO A 39 2.93 14.59 -0.71
CA PRO A 39 3.38 13.65 -1.72
C PRO A 39 2.64 13.98 -3.02
N LYS A 40 3.37 14.45 -4.03
CA LYS A 40 2.77 14.66 -5.34
C LYS A 40 2.42 13.29 -5.92
N PRO A 41 1.19 13.07 -6.40
CA PRO A 41 0.88 11.86 -7.13
C PRO A 41 1.78 11.79 -8.37
N LEU A 42 2.16 10.58 -8.77
CA LEU A 42 2.72 10.35 -10.08
C LEU A 42 1.63 10.58 -11.12
N ASP A 43 1.98 11.02 -12.30
CA ASP A 43 1.01 10.99 -13.39
C ASP A 43 0.68 9.54 -13.80
N THR A 44 -0.33 9.37 -14.65
CA THR A 44 -0.80 8.04 -15.03
C THR A 44 0.25 7.24 -15.80
N ALA A 45 1.04 7.89 -16.66
CA ALA A 45 2.07 7.25 -17.46
C ALA A 45 3.23 6.78 -16.56
N ASP A 46 3.71 7.65 -15.69
CA ASP A 46 4.76 7.36 -14.72
C ASP A 46 4.34 6.26 -13.72
N ALA A 47 3.09 6.28 -13.24
CA ALA A 47 2.59 5.26 -12.34
C ALA A 47 2.50 3.88 -13.02
N LYS A 48 1.99 3.82 -14.27
CA LYS A 48 1.97 2.59 -15.06
C LYS A 48 3.38 2.07 -15.33
N LYS A 49 4.28 2.95 -15.75
CA LYS A 49 5.68 2.62 -16.04
C LYS A 49 6.41 2.11 -14.80
N ALA A 50 6.23 2.78 -13.65
CA ALA A 50 6.83 2.32 -12.40
C ALA A 50 6.38 0.91 -12.00
N VAL A 51 5.11 0.57 -12.21
CA VAL A 51 4.58 -0.79 -11.94
C VAL A 51 5.15 -1.83 -12.92
N GLN A 52 5.31 -1.48 -14.19
CA GLN A 52 5.81 -2.41 -15.20
C GLN A 52 7.32 -2.64 -15.08
N ASP A 53 8.08 -1.57 -14.88
CA ASP A 53 9.54 -1.59 -14.96
C ASP A 53 10.22 -1.99 -13.64
N ILE A 54 9.49 -2.08 -12.51
CA ILE A 54 10.07 -2.51 -11.23
C ILE A 54 10.74 -3.88 -11.33
N GLY A 55 10.18 -4.77 -12.14
CA GLY A 55 10.71 -6.11 -12.35
C GLY A 55 12.07 -6.13 -13.06
N ALA A 56 12.38 -5.12 -13.86
CA ALA A 56 13.67 -5.03 -14.57
C ALA A 56 14.89 -4.86 -13.63
N LEU A 57 14.64 -4.51 -12.37
CA LEU A 57 15.68 -4.38 -11.35
C LEU A 57 15.98 -5.71 -10.61
N ALA A 58 15.22 -6.74 -10.87
CA ALA A 58 15.38 -8.04 -10.21
C ALA A 58 16.38 -8.91 -10.95
N SER A 59 17.16 -9.71 -10.22
CA SER A 59 18.08 -10.71 -10.79
C SER A 59 17.37 -12.01 -11.17
N GLU A 60 16.26 -12.32 -10.51
CA GLU A 60 15.50 -13.55 -10.68
C GLU A 60 14.12 -13.28 -11.26
N PRO A 61 13.63 -14.06 -12.25
CA PRO A 61 12.31 -13.83 -12.86
C PRO A 61 11.17 -13.83 -11.87
N TRP A 62 11.15 -14.72 -10.88
CA TRP A 62 10.12 -14.78 -9.87
C TRP A 62 10.12 -13.56 -8.92
N VAL A 63 11.31 -13.00 -8.65
CA VAL A 63 11.46 -11.76 -7.87
C VAL A 63 10.89 -10.58 -8.65
N ALA A 64 11.11 -10.55 -9.97
CA ALA A 64 10.51 -9.56 -10.86
C ALA A 64 8.99 -9.65 -10.82
N ALA A 65 8.42 -10.84 -11.01
CA ALA A 65 6.98 -11.06 -10.95
C ALA A 65 6.39 -10.69 -9.59
N ARG A 66 7.07 -11.04 -8.49
CA ARG A 66 6.69 -10.64 -7.12
C ARG A 66 6.61 -9.13 -6.95
N ASP A 67 7.66 -8.42 -7.35
CA ASP A 67 7.75 -6.97 -7.16
C ASP A 67 6.70 -6.25 -8.02
N ILE A 68 6.44 -6.74 -9.24
CA ILE A 68 5.35 -6.27 -10.11
C ILE A 68 3.99 -6.52 -9.44
N ALA A 69 3.74 -7.70 -8.88
CA ALA A 69 2.47 -8.02 -8.21
C ALA A 69 2.22 -7.11 -6.99
N VAL A 70 3.25 -6.89 -6.16
CA VAL A 70 3.15 -5.95 -5.03
C VAL A 70 2.82 -4.54 -5.52
N MET A 71 3.55 -4.02 -6.52
CA MET A 71 3.32 -2.67 -7.05
C MET A 71 1.94 -2.53 -7.71
N THR A 72 1.48 -3.60 -8.37
CA THR A 72 0.15 -3.66 -8.96
C THR A 72 -0.95 -3.58 -7.89
N LEU A 73 -0.78 -4.24 -6.74
CA LEU A 73 -1.70 -4.09 -5.59
C LEU A 73 -1.72 -2.67 -5.02
N LEU A 74 -0.56 -2.01 -4.93
CA LEU A 74 -0.48 -0.64 -4.41
C LEU A 74 -1.19 0.36 -5.33
N TYR A 75 -1.01 0.22 -6.64
CA TYR A 75 -1.58 1.14 -7.62
C TYR A 75 -2.96 0.68 -8.11
N GLY A 76 -3.18 -0.61 -8.31
CA GLY A 76 -4.43 -1.17 -8.79
C GLY A 76 -5.53 -1.24 -7.73
N CYS A 77 -5.19 -1.49 -6.48
CA CYS A 77 -6.15 -1.63 -5.37
C CYS A 77 -5.98 -0.55 -4.29
N GLY A 78 -5.03 0.34 -4.45
CA GLY A 78 -4.77 1.40 -3.47
C GLY A 78 -4.38 0.89 -2.09
N LEU A 79 -3.76 -0.29 -1.97
CA LEU A 79 -3.35 -0.84 -0.68
C LEU A 79 -2.19 -0.06 -0.07
N ARG A 80 -2.12 -0.05 1.27
CA ARG A 80 -0.88 0.30 1.96
C ARG A 80 0.13 -0.83 1.76
N ILE A 81 1.42 -0.50 1.71
CA ILE A 81 2.46 -1.53 1.58
C ILE A 81 2.36 -2.60 2.68
N SER A 82 2.03 -2.22 3.91
CA SER A 82 1.84 -3.18 5.00
C SER A 82 0.59 -4.05 4.83
N GLU A 83 -0.45 -3.55 4.18
CA GLU A 83 -1.65 -4.32 3.85
C GLU A 83 -1.35 -5.33 2.74
N ALA A 84 -0.68 -4.90 1.67
CA ALA A 84 -0.29 -5.79 0.58
C ALA A 84 0.65 -6.92 1.06
N LEU A 85 1.66 -6.57 1.86
CA LEU A 85 2.61 -7.56 2.40
C LEU A 85 2.08 -8.38 3.58
N GLY A 86 0.94 -8.00 4.12
CA GLY A 86 0.24 -8.76 5.17
C GLY A 86 -0.78 -9.76 4.64
N LEU A 87 -0.97 -9.84 3.32
CA LEU A 87 -1.82 -10.87 2.71
C LEU A 87 -1.20 -12.25 2.89
N ALA A 88 -2.03 -13.23 3.21
CA ALA A 88 -1.69 -14.65 3.17
C ALA A 88 -2.11 -15.25 1.82
N LEU A 89 -1.65 -16.47 1.52
CA LEU A 89 -2.05 -17.16 0.28
C LEU A 89 -3.57 -17.32 0.17
N ARG A 90 -4.27 -17.58 1.28
CA ARG A 90 -5.75 -17.67 1.35
C ARG A 90 -6.47 -16.37 0.98
N ASP A 91 -5.79 -15.23 1.05
CA ASP A 91 -6.38 -13.92 0.78
C ASP A 91 -6.29 -13.55 -0.72
N VAL A 92 -5.70 -14.44 -1.55
CA VAL A 92 -5.65 -14.24 -3.01
C VAL A 92 -7.07 -14.22 -3.55
N PRO A 93 -7.46 -13.14 -4.26
CA PRO A 93 -8.81 -13.01 -4.76
C PRO A 93 -9.10 -13.99 -5.90
N ASP A 94 -10.19 -14.73 -5.78
CA ASP A 94 -10.76 -15.60 -6.84
C ASP A 94 -11.76 -14.85 -7.74
N GLY A 95 -12.20 -13.65 -7.31
CA GLY A 95 -13.16 -12.80 -8.00
C GLY A 95 -12.72 -11.35 -8.11
N ASP A 96 -13.69 -10.47 -8.33
CA ASP A 96 -13.51 -9.04 -8.58
C ASP A 96 -13.36 -8.20 -7.28
N ALA A 97 -13.26 -8.84 -6.13
CA ALA A 97 -13.09 -8.17 -4.84
C ALA A 97 -12.27 -9.02 -3.87
N MET A 98 -11.58 -8.36 -2.94
CA MET A 98 -10.90 -9.01 -1.81
C MET A 98 -11.15 -8.25 -0.51
N THR A 99 -11.05 -8.95 0.62
CA THR A 99 -11.11 -8.36 1.95
C THR A 99 -9.72 -8.05 2.46
N VAL A 100 -9.49 -6.81 2.90
CA VAL A 100 -8.19 -6.37 3.42
C VAL A 100 -8.33 -5.94 4.87
N LEU A 101 -7.40 -6.39 5.71
CA LEU A 101 -7.31 -6.01 7.11
C LEU A 101 -6.56 -4.69 7.24
N GLY A 102 -7.26 -3.64 7.63
CA GLY A 102 -6.71 -2.31 7.84
C GLY A 102 -6.20 -2.06 9.26
N LYS A 103 -5.81 -0.82 9.53
CA LYS A 103 -5.33 -0.38 10.85
C LYS A 103 -6.42 -0.60 11.93
N GLY A 104 -6.03 -1.24 13.04
CA GLY A 104 -6.94 -1.51 14.16
C GLY A 104 -7.87 -2.70 13.96
N GLY A 105 -7.54 -3.62 13.05
CA GLY A 105 -8.31 -4.84 12.83
C GLY A 105 -9.60 -4.64 12.01
N LYS A 106 -9.83 -3.44 11.47
CA LYS A 106 -11.00 -3.18 10.63
C LYS A 106 -10.82 -3.78 9.25
N GLN A 107 -11.79 -4.56 8.82
CA GLN A 107 -11.84 -5.12 7.47
C GLN A 107 -12.51 -4.13 6.52
N ARG A 108 -12.06 -4.12 5.27
CA ARG A 108 -12.73 -3.46 4.17
C ARG A 108 -12.65 -4.29 2.90
N MET A 109 -13.68 -4.21 2.09
CA MET A 109 -13.68 -4.78 0.76
C MET A 109 -12.94 -3.84 -0.21
N VAL A 110 -12.15 -4.41 -1.11
CA VAL A 110 -11.38 -3.69 -2.12
C VAL A 110 -11.64 -4.36 -3.46
N PRO A 111 -12.06 -3.61 -4.50
CA PRO A 111 -12.22 -4.15 -5.83
C PRO A 111 -10.88 -4.57 -6.42
N VAL A 112 -10.90 -5.62 -7.23
CA VAL A 112 -9.72 -6.23 -7.84
C VAL A 112 -9.91 -6.25 -9.35
N LEU A 113 -8.99 -5.59 -10.07
CA LEU A 113 -8.95 -5.66 -11.53
C LEU A 113 -8.35 -7.00 -12.00
N PRO A 114 -8.69 -7.48 -13.20
CA PRO A 114 -8.08 -8.68 -13.78
C PRO A 114 -6.55 -8.63 -13.76
N VAL A 115 -5.95 -7.50 -14.11
CA VAL A 115 -4.50 -7.29 -14.13
C VAL A 115 -3.83 -7.52 -12.75
N VAL A 116 -4.57 -7.36 -11.64
CA VAL A 116 -4.06 -7.63 -10.29
C VAL A 116 -3.97 -9.13 -10.05
N ARG A 117 -5.01 -9.87 -10.43
CA ARG A 117 -5.03 -11.34 -10.35
C ARG A 117 -3.94 -11.93 -11.22
N GLU A 118 -3.87 -11.52 -12.49
CA GLU A 118 -2.84 -11.95 -13.44
C GLU A 118 -1.43 -11.73 -12.90
N ALA A 119 -1.17 -10.59 -12.26
CA ALA A 119 0.14 -10.31 -11.68
C ALA A 119 0.45 -11.21 -10.47
N ILE A 120 -0.54 -11.51 -9.63
CA ILE A 120 -0.39 -12.44 -8.50
C ILE A 120 -0.15 -13.86 -9.03
N ASP A 121 -0.94 -14.32 -9.99
CA ASP A 121 -0.82 -15.65 -10.60
C ASP A 121 0.54 -15.83 -11.27
N ALA A 122 0.99 -14.83 -12.03
CA ALA A 122 2.32 -14.84 -12.66
C ALA A 122 3.46 -14.95 -11.62
N TYR A 123 3.30 -14.34 -10.46
CA TYR A 123 4.23 -14.50 -9.35
C TYR A 123 4.16 -15.90 -8.74
N LEU A 124 2.97 -16.40 -8.43
CA LEU A 124 2.80 -17.72 -7.80
C LEU A 124 3.31 -18.86 -8.65
N VAL A 125 3.08 -18.80 -9.97
CA VAL A 125 3.60 -19.81 -10.93
C VAL A 125 5.13 -19.87 -10.95
N GLN A 126 5.80 -18.74 -10.71
CA GLN A 126 7.26 -18.65 -10.78
C GLN A 126 7.94 -18.78 -9.42
N CYS A 127 7.19 -18.66 -8.33
CA CYS A 127 7.74 -18.66 -6.96
C CYS A 127 8.35 -20.04 -6.64
N PRO A 128 9.65 -20.12 -6.30
CA PRO A 128 10.31 -21.39 -5.99
C PRO A 128 9.98 -21.94 -4.61
N HIS A 129 9.29 -21.15 -3.78
CA HIS A 129 8.92 -21.52 -2.42
C HIS A 129 7.52 -22.12 -2.40
N LEU A 130 7.35 -23.27 -1.79
CA LEU A 130 6.03 -23.85 -1.53
C LEU A 130 5.36 -23.02 -0.43
N LEU A 131 4.18 -22.49 -0.74
CA LEU A 131 3.39 -21.70 0.18
C LEU A 131 2.16 -22.50 0.63
N GLU A 132 1.94 -22.55 1.92
CA GLU A 132 0.72 -23.09 2.51
C GLU A 132 -0.35 -21.99 2.64
N THR A 133 -1.58 -22.38 2.89
CA THR A 133 -2.76 -21.48 2.93
C THR A 133 -2.56 -20.26 3.83
N ASP A 134 -1.92 -20.43 4.97
CA ASP A 134 -1.70 -19.39 5.98
C ASP A 134 -0.36 -18.67 5.83
N ASP A 135 0.48 -19.09 4.88
CA ASP A 135 1.76 -18.45 4.65
C ASP A 135 1.60 -17.04 4.06
N PRO A 136 2.58 -16.15 4.31
CA PRO A 136 2.62 -14.86 3.64
C PRO A 136 2.61 -15.03 2.12
N LEU A 137 1.67 -14.36 1.44
CA LEU A 137 1.57 -14.38 -0.02
C LEU A 137 2.90 -13.95 -0.67
N PHE A 138 3.53 -12.89 -0.15
CA PHE A 138 4.79 -12.39 -0.68
C PHE A 138 5.97 -12.76 0.20
N VAL A 139 6.92 -13.49 -0.39
CA VAL A 139 8.11 -13.97 0.32
C VAL A 139 9.39 -13.32 -0.20
N GLY A 140 10.36 -13.22 0.69
CA GLY A 140 11.72 -12.80 0.36
C GLY A 140 12.54 -13.94 -0.28
N VAL A 141 13.71 -13.63 -0.79
CA VAL A 141 14.60 -14.60 -1.46
C VAL A 141 14.92 -15.82 -0.59
N ARG A 142 14.85 -15.70 0.73
CA ARG A 142 15.09 -16.80 1.68
C ARG A 142 13.81 -17.51 2.15
N GLY A 143 12.67 -17.27 1.51
CA GLY A 143 11.38 -17.91 1.83
C GLY A 143 10.58 -17.29 3.00
N GLY A 144 11.16 -16.41 3.79
CA GLY A 144 10.42 -15.72 4.86
C GLY A 144 9.59 -14.52 4.34
N PRO A 145 8.73 -13.91 5.18
CA PRO A 145 7.88 -12.78 4.80
C PRO A 145 8.66 -11.65 4.12
N LEU A 146 8.13 -11.09 3.05
CA LEU A 146 8.78 -9.99 2.33
C LEU A 146 8.79 -8.72 3.17
N ASN A 147 9.97 -8.17 3.40
CA ASN A 147 10.11 -6.92 4.15
C ASN A 147 9.81 -5.70 3.27
N ALA A 148 8.97 -4.79 3.76
CA ALA A 148 8.60 -3.56 3.06
C ALA A 148 9.81 -2.72 2.59
N ARG A 149 10.93 -2.76 3.32
CA ARG A 149 12.17 -2.07 2.93
C ARG A 149 12.74 -2.56 1.60
N VAL A 150 12.47 -3.83 1.22
CA VAL A 150 12.91 -4.36 -0.07
C VAL A 150 12.22 -3.59 -1.20
N ILE A 151 10.90 -3.53 -1.17
CA ILE A 151 10.09 -2.80 -2.18
C ILE A 151 10.42 -1.30 -2.16
N GLN A 152 10.56 -0.70 -0.99
CA GLN A 152 10.95 0.71 -0.86
C GLN A 152 12.31 0.99 -1.51
N ARG A 153 13.29 0.09 -1.33
CA ARG A 153 14.62 0.21 -1.93
C ARG A 153 14.59 0.00 -3.43
N GLN A 154 13.79 -0.96 -3.92
CA GLN A 154 13.62 -1.14 -5.36
C GLN A 154 12.95 0.08 -6.00
N MET A 155 11.92 0.63 -5.40
CA MET A 155 11.30 1.88 -5.87
C MET A 155 12.29 3.06 -5.85
N GLN A 156 13.18 3.12 -4.86
CA GLN A 156 14.23 4.13 -4.81
C GLN A 156 15.23 4.00 -5.96
N LYS A 157 15.60 2.79 -6.33
CA LYS A 157 16.46 2.54 -7.50
C LYS A 157 15.73 2.86 -8.81
N LEU A 158 14.48 2.40 -8.93
CA LEU A 158 13.65 2.61 -10.11
C LEU A 158 13.47 4.09 -10.43
N ARG A 159 13.17 4.92 -9.43
CA ARG A 159 12.99 6.35 -9.66
C ARG A 159 14.24 7.04 -10.19
N GLY A 160 15.43 6.64 -9.72
CA GLY A 160 16.69 7.11 -10.27
C GLY A 160 16.90 6.71 -11.73
N TRP A 161 16.51 5.48 -12.06
CA TRP A 161 16.62 4.97 -13.43
C TRP A 161 15.60 5.60 -14.40
N LEU A 162 14.37 5.82 -13.95
CA LEU A 162 13.29 6.40 -14.77
C LEU A 162 13.26 7.94 -14.73
N GLY A 163 14.11 8.59 -13.94
CA GLY A 163 14.06 10.04 -13.75
C GLY A 163 12.84 10.53 -12.98
N LEU A 164 12.19 9.66 -12.19
CA LEU A 164 11.02 10.02 -11.40
C LEU A 164 11.41 10.91 -10.21
N PRO A 165 10.50 11.77 -9.72
CA PRO A 165 10.77 12.63 -8.59
C PRO A 165 11.04 11.86 -7.30
N ASP A 166 11.76 12.46 -6.35
CA ASP A 166 12.06 11.86 -5.04
C ASP A 166 10.83 11.48 -4.23
N SER A 167 9.70 12.12 -4.52
CA SER A 167 8.39 11.78 -3.94
C SER A 167 7.82 10.46 -4.46
N ALA A 168 8.36 9.87 -5.55
CA ALA A 168 7.93 8.58 -6.08
C ALA A 168 8.29 7.45 -5.09
N THR A 169 7.30 7.02 -4.34
CA THR A 169 7.39 6.00 -3.28
C THR A 169 6.22 5.03 -3.40
N PRO A 170 6.27 3.86 -2.76
CA PRO A 170 5.10 2.99 -2.67
C PRO A 170 3.84 3.70 -2.13
N HIS A 171 4.01 4.67 -1.23
CA HIS A 171 2.90 5.49 -0.73
C HIS A 171 2.37 6.46 -1.79
N ALA A 172 3.25 7.01 -2.64
CA ALA A 172 2.84 7.88 -3.74
C ALA A 172 1.98 7.12 -4.77
N LEU A 173 2.25 5.83 -5.05
CA LEU A 173 1.40 5.01 -5.93
C LEU A 173 -0.02 4.87 -5.39
N ARG A 174 -0.17 4.61 -4.09
CA ARG A 174 -1.50 4.60 -3.47
C ARG A 174 -2.17 5.98 -3.55
N HIS A 175 -1.42 7.07 -3.41
CA HIS A 175 -1.97 8.42 -3.58
C HIS A 175 -2.36 8.68 -5.04
N SER A 176 -1.54 8.22 -6.00
CA SER A 176 -1.85 8.28 -7.43
C SER A 176 -3.12 7.50 -7.77
N PHE A 177 -3.32 6.31 -7.18
CA PHE A 177 -4.58 5.56 -7.29
C PHE A 177 -5.79 6.44 -6.94
N ALA A 178 -5.78 7.07 -5.76
CA ALA A 178 -6.88 7.94 -5.33
C ALA A 178 -7.11 9.13 -6.27
N THR A 179 -6.03 9.78 -6.67
CA THR A 179 -6.08 10.98 -7.54
C THR A 179 -6.56 10.63 -8.94
N HIS A 180 -6.12 9.49 -9.49
CA HIS A 180 -6.50 9.07 -10.84
C HIS A 180 -7.96 8.58 -10.89
N LEU A 181 -8.44 7.89 -9.85
CA LEU A 181 -9.87 7.56 -9.75
C LEU A 181 -10.74 8.82 -9.70
N LEU A 182 -10.34 9.81 -8.90
CA LEU A 182 -11.07 11.07 -8.80
C LEU A 182 -11.06 11.82 -10.13
N ALA A 183 -9.92 11.89 -10.81
CA ALA A 183 -9.78 12.51 -12.13
C ALA A 183 -10.60 11.77 -13.23
N GLY A 184 -10.79 10.46 -13.08
CA GLY A 184 -11.66 9.64 -13.95
C GLY A 184 -13.15 9.80 -13.66
N GLY A 185 -13.55 10.66 -12.72
CA GLY A 185 -14.94 10.90 -12.35
C GLY A 185 -15.47 10.06 -11.18
N GLY A 186 -14.58 9.34 -10.50
CA GLY A 186 -14.95 8.57 -9.30
C GLY A 186 -15.45 9.45 -8.17
N ASP A 187 -16.45 8.95 -7.42
CA ASP A 187 -16.98 9.64 -6.26
C ASP A 187 -15.98 9.70 -5.11
N LEU A 188 -15.75 10.90 -4.57
CA LEU A 188 -14.77 11.13 -3.48
C LEU A 188 -15.04 10.27 -2.24
N ARG A 189 -16.32 10.07 -1.90
CA ARG A 189 -16.73 9.28 -0.73
C ARG A 189 -16.38 7.81 -0.94
N SER A 190 -16.73 7.25 -2.08
CA SER A 190 -16.38 5.88 -2.47
C SER A 190 -14.86 5.66 -2.46
N ILE A 191 -14.08 6.61 -2.97
CA ILE A 191 -12.61 6.55 -2.95
C ILE A 191 -12.06 6.57 -1.50
N GLN A 192 -12.61 7.42 -0.62
CA GLN A 192 -12.20 7.47 0.79
C GLN A 192 -12.51 6.15 1.52
N GLU A 193 -13.64 5.54 1.23
CA GLU A 193 -14.03 4.23 1.77
C GLU A 193 -13.08 3.13 1.29
N LEU A 194 -12.76 3.09 -0.01
CA LEU A 194 -11.77 2.18 -0.60
C LEU A 194 -10.40 2.30 0.09
N LEU A 195 -10.00 3.51 0.40
CA LEU A 195 -8.73 3.78 1.07
C LEU A 195 -8.76 3.47 2.57
N GLY A 196 -9.93 3.26 3.17
CA GLY A 196 -10.05 3.03 4.62
C GLY A 196 -9.58 4.24 5.44
N HIS A 197 -10.05 5.44 5.10
CA HIS A 197 -9.84 6.65 5.89
C HIS A 197 -10.75 6.62 7.11
N ALA A 198 -10.16 6.61 8.31
CA ALA A 198 -10.83 6.39 9.59
C ALA A 198 -11.72 7.54 10.09
N SER A 199 -11.96 8.60 9.31
CA SER A 199 -12.64 9.82 9.81
C SER A 199 -14.17 9.81 9.67
N LEU A 200 -14.75 8.78 9.05
CA LEU A 200 -16.21 8.62 9.06
C LEU A 200 -16.53 7.32 9.82
N SER A 201 -16.96 7.50 11.06
CA SER A 201 -17.44 6.44 11.92
C SER A 201 -18.71 5.85 11.31
N THR A 202 -18.60 4.67 10.76
CA THR A 202 -19.67 3.67 10.86
C THR A 202 -19.15 2.35 10.26
N THR A 203 -19.38 1.28 10.98
CA THR A 203 -19.34 -0.09 10.46
C THR A 203 -20.54 -0.22 9.51
N GLN A 204 -20.39 0.27 8.27
CA GLN A 204 -21.39 0.01 7.25
C GLN A 204 -21.11 -1.39 6.70
N HIS A 205 -22.05 -2.30 6.95
CA HIS A 205 -22.16 -3.53 6.18
C HIS A 205 -22.46 -3.13 4.73
N TYR A 206 -21.52 -3.38 3.84
CA TYR A 206 -21.77 -3.22 2.42
C TYR A 206 -22.86 -4.20 2.01
N THR A 207 -23.92 -3.69 1.40
CA THR A 207 -24.89 -4.56 0.70
C THR A 207 -24.25 -5.01 -0.62
N ALA A 208 -24.74 -6.12 -1.18
CA ALA A 208 -24.30 -6.58 -2.50
C ALA A 208 -24.47 -5.49 -3.57
N VAL A 209 -25.51 -4.66 -3.47
CA VAL A 209 -25.81 -3.54 -4.39
C VAL A 209 -24.76 -2.42 -4.29
N ASP A 210 -24.29 -2.10 -3.08
CA ASP A 210 -23.24 -1.11 -2.88
C ASP A 210 -21.90 -1.58 -3.47
N THR A 211 -21.63 -2.88 -3.36
CA THR A 211 -20.41 -3.52 -3.91
C THR A 211 -20.44 -3.49 -5.45
N GLU A 212 -21.55 -3.81 -6.08
CA GLU A 212 -21.67 -3.77 -7.55
C GLU A 212 -21.51 -2.35 -8.11
N LYS A 213 -22.09 -1.35 -7.44
CA LYS A 213 -21.92 0.06 -7.82
C LYS A 213 -20.46 0.46 -7.71
N LEU A 214 -19.82 0.15 -6.59
CA LEU A 214 -18.41 0.45 -6.35
C LEU A 214 -17.50 -0.18 -7.41
N LEU A 215 -17.75 -1.44 -7.79
CA LEU A 215 -17.01 -2.14 -8.84
C LEU A 215 -17.21 -1.51 -10.21
N ARG A 216 -18.43 -1.09 -10.55
CA ARG A 216 -18.72 -0.41 -11.82
C ARG A 216 -17.99 0.93 -11.90
N ASP A 217 -18.12 1.76 -10.87
CA ASP A 217 -17.49 3.07 -10.81
C ASP A 217 -15.95 2.92 -10.87
N TYR A 218 -15.41 1.93 -10.18
CA TYR A 218 -13.99 1.62 -10.20
C TYR A 218 -13.49 1.15 -11.57
N LYS A 219 -14.19 0.22 -12.23
CA LYS A 219 -13.86 -0.25 -13.58
C LYS A 219 -13.95 0.87 -14.63
N ALA A 220 -14.90 1.79 -14.47
CA ALA A 220 -15.07 2.91 -15.38
C ALA A 220 -14.01 4.01 -15.25
N THR A 221 -13.41 4.15 -14.06
CA THR A 221 -12.54 5.30 -13.73
C THR A 221 -11.06 4.95 -13.56
N HIS A 222 -10.72 3.68 -13.35
CA HIS A 222 -9.34 3.29 -13.10
C HIS A 222 -8.51 3.19 -14.39
N PRO A 223 -7.33 3.84 -14.49
CA PRO A 223 -6.49 3.87 -15.70
C PRO A 223 -5.98 2.50 -16.21
N ARG A 224 -6.10 1.44 -15.42
CA ARG A 224 -5.69 0.05 -15.77
C ARG A 224 -6.89 -0.89 -15.97
N ALA A 225 -8.11 -0.37 -16.01
CA ALA A 225 -9.31 -1.16 -16.20
C ALA A 225 -9.64 -1.44 -17.67
N GLY A 226 -8.95 -0.75 -18.60
CA GLY A 226 -9.04 -0.94 -20.05
C GLY A 226 -7.74 -1.38 -20.65
#